data_fef235170330ce7e8d55140d2b7736f1
#
_entry.id   fef235170330ce7e8d55140d2b7736f1
#
_cell.length_a   1.000
_cell.length_b   1.000
_cell.length_c   1.000
_cell.angle_alpha   90.00
_cell.angle_beta   90.00
_cell.angle_gamma   90.00
#
_symmetry.space_group_name_H-M   'P 1'
#
loop_
_entity.id
_entity.type
_entity.pdbx_description
1 polymer ?
#
loop_
_entity_poly.entity_id
_entity_poly.type
_entity_poly.pdbx_seq_one_letter_code
_entity_poly.pdbx_strand_id
1 'polypeptide(L)'
;MELCSIASGSSGNCICVGSDDCHVLIDAGISGKRIENGLNSIDLKTADMQGILITHEHIDHIAGLGVIARRYGIPMYATGETVDAILHTKTVGKIDEALFQVIESEREFTIGDLTIEPIVNSHMPRHRLDLLGKGK
;
A
#
# COMPACT_ATOMS: atom_id res chain seq x y z
N MET A 1 -11.14 -13.16 4.95
CA MET A 1 -10.22 -12.02 4.78
C MET A 1 -10.40 -11.06 5.95
N GLU A 2 -9.31 -10.68 6.58
CA GLU A 2 -9.32 -9.77 7.72
C GLU A 2 -8.83 -8.39 7.30
N LEU A 3 -9.39 -7.37 7.93
CA LEU A 3 -9.00 -5.99 7.70
C LEU A 3 -8.75 -5.32 9.05
N CYS A 4 -7.59 -4.68 9.20
CA CYS A 4 -7.23 -3.97 10.41
C CYS A 4 -6.66 -2.60 10.08
N SER A 5 -7.28 -1.55 10.61
CA SER A 5 -6.77 -0.20 10.43
C SER A 5 -5.58 0.02 11.38
N ILE A 6 -4.41 0.26 10.81
CA ILE A 6 -3.22 0.65 11.57
C ILE A 6 -3.28 2.15 11.85
N ALA A 7 -3.74 2.93 10.85
CA ALA A 7 -3.95 4.37 10.98
C ALA A 7 -4.93 4.83 9.92
N SER A 8 -5.72 5.87 10.25
CA SER A 8 -6.64 6.47 9.28
C SER A 8 -6.78 7.98 9.57
N GLY A 9 -7.14 8.74 8.53
CA GLY A 9 -7.38 10.16 8.63
C GLY A 9 -6.26 11.02 8.05
N SER A 10 -6.32 12.31 8.33
CA SER A 10 -5.39 13.30 7.76
C SER A 10 -3.96 13.18 8.29
N SER A 11 -3.76 12.50 9.42
CA SER A 11 -2.43 12.28 9.99
C SER A 11 -1.69 11.10 9.35
N GLY A 12 -2.34 10.37 8.45
CA GLY A 12 -1.75 9.26 7.73
C GLY A 12 -2.67 8.05 7.67
N ASN A 13 -2.55 7.29 6.59
CA ASN A 13 -3.38 6.11 6.34
C ASN A 13 -2.53 4.87 6.15
N CYS A 14 -2.90 3.80 6.83
CA CYS A 14 -2.27 2.50 6.67
C CYS A 14 -3.24 1.42 7.15
N ILE A 15 -3.61 0.52 6.26
CA ILE A 15 -4.56 -0.55 6.55
C ILE A 15 -3.90 -1.88 6.21
N CYS A 16 -4.01 -2.85 7.12
CA CYS A 16 -3.54 -4.20 6.84
C CYS A 16 -4.74 -5.06 6.43
N VAL A 17 -4.61 -5.75 5.31
CA VAL A 17 -5.63 -6.68 4.80
C VAL A 17 -4.98 -8.02 4.57
N GLY A 18 -5.64 -9.08 4.93
CA GLY A 18 -5.07 -10.39 4.70
C GLY A 18 -5.99 -11.56 4.96
N SER A 19 -5.50 -12.71 4.53
CA SER A 19 -5.99 -14.02 4.87
C SER A 19 -5.02 -14.65 5.87
N ASP A 20 -5.23 -15.92 6.21
CA ASP A 20 -4.30 -16.62 7.11
C ASP A 20 -2.88 -16.73 6.55
N ASP A 21 -2.75 -16.77 5.23
CA ASP A 21 -1.47 -17.04 4.55
C ASP A 21 -0.87 -15.84 3.82
N CYS A 22 -1.62 -14.75 3.68
CA CYS A 22 -1.17 -13.62 2.88
C CYS A 22 -1.66 -12.30 3.48
N HIS A 23 -0.75 -11.36 3.69
CA HIS A 23 -1.08 -10.04 4.19
C HIS A 23 -0.46 -8.95 3.32
N VAL A 24 -1.21 -7.89 3.09
CA VAL A 24 -0.74 -6.71 2.35
C VAL A 24 -1.10 -5.46 3.12
N LEU A 25 -0.38 -4.38 2.84
CA LEU A 25 -0.72 -3.06 3.36
C LEU A 25 -1.43 -2.26 2.27
N ILE A 26 -2.45 -1.50 2.66
CA ILE A 26 -3.05 -0.49 1.81
C ILE A 26 -2.60 0.86 2.35
N ASP A 27 -1.80 1.53 1.56
CA ASP A 27 -1.10 2.76 1.89
C ASP A 27 -0.08 2.61 3.04
N ALA A 28 0.89 3.50 3.07
CA ALA A 28 1.95 3.54 4.07
C ALA A 28 2.18 5.00 4.47
N GLY A 29 1.10 5.64 4.95
CA GLY A 29 1.06 7.08 5.21
C GLY A 29 1.55 7.53 6.57
N ILE A 30 2.05 6.61 7.39
CA ILE A 30 2.65 6.90 8.68
C ILE A 30 4.12 6.47 8.67
N SER A 31 4.90 6.85 9.67
CA SER A 31 6.32 6.49 9.70
C SER A 31 6.51 4.97 9.70
N GLY A 32 7.64 4.51 9.17
CA GLY A 32 7.97 3.08 9.14
C GLY A 32 7.93 2.47 10.54
N LYS A 33 8.42 3.18 11.55
CA LYS A 33 8.38 2.71 12.93
C LYS A 33 6.95 2.51 13.43
N ARG A 34 6.04 3.42 13.12
CA ARG A 34 4.62 3.30 13.52
C ARG A 34 3.94 2.14 12.79
N ILE A 35 4.30 1.90 11.53
CA ILE A 35 3.78 0.75 10.78
C ILE A 35 4.25 -0.55 11.45
N GLU A 36 5.53 -0.66 11.75
CA GLU A 36 6.09 -1.82 12.42
C GLU A 36 5.42 -2.08 13.78
N ASN A 37 5.30 -1.04 14.59
CA ASN A 37 4.65 -1.15 15.90
C ASN A 37 3.18 -1.57 15.77
N GLY A 38 2.46 -0.99 14.82
CA GLY A 38 1.06 -1.33 14.57
C GLY A 38 0.87 -2.78 14.16
N LEU A 39 1.71 -3.26 13.25
CA LEU A 39 1.66 -4.67 12.82
C LEU A 39 2.03 -5.61 13.96
N ASN A 40 3.07 -5.29 14.73
CA ASN A 40 3.47 -6.10 15.88
C ASN A 40 2.36 -6.20 16.92
N SER A 41 1.55 -5.16 17.08
CA SER A 41 0.43 -5.16 18.04
C SER A 41 -0.67 -6.16 17.67
N ILE A 42 -0.71 -6.61 16.42
CA ILE A 42 -1.66 -7.62 15.94
C ILE A 42 -0.95 -8.92 15.54
N ASP A 43 0.22 -9.16 16.11
CA ASP A 43 1.04 -10.34 15.90
C ASP A 43 1.53 -10.54 14.45
N LEU A 44 1.72 -9.45 13.73
CA LEU A 44 2.26 -9.47 12.37
C LEU A 44 3.60 -8.75 12.33
N LYS A 45 4.39 -9.06 11.31
CA LYS A 45 5.69 -8.42 11.07
C LYS A 45 5.69 -7.73 9.71
N THR A 46 6.33 -6.57 9.65
CA THR A 46 6.44 -5.83 8.38
C THR A 46 7.12 -6.68 7.31
N ALA A 47 8.13 -7.46 7.67
CA ALA A 47 8.85 -8.32 6.74
C ALA A 47 7.96 -9.40 6.09
N ASP A 48 6.82 -9.72 6.70
CA ASP A 48 5.91 -10.74 6.20
C ASP A 48 4.86 -10.17 5.23
N MET A 49 4.82 -8.86 5.06
CA MET A 49 3.91 -8.23 4.10
C MET A 49 4.31 -8.60 2.68
N GLN A 50 3.36 -9.03 1.88
CA GLN A 50 3.61 -9.47 0.50
C GLN A 50 3.42 -8.38 -0.53
N GLY A 51 2.91 -7.23 -0.13
CA GLY A 51 2.78 -6.09 -1.01
C GLY A 51 2.27 -4.87 -0.27
N ILE A 52 2.46 -3.73 -0.90
CA ILE A 52 1.89 -2.45 -0.46
C ILE A 52 1.09 -1.91 -1.63
N LEU A 53 -0.21 -1.73 -1.41
CA LEU A 53 -1.11 -1.17 -2.40
C LEU A 53 -1.22 0.33 -2.13
N ILE A 54 -0.98 1.15 -3.12
CA ILE A 54 -0.96 2.60 -2.95
C ILE A 54 -2.14 3.20 -3.69
N THR A 55 -3.01 3.90 -2.95
CA THR A 55 -4.22 4.51 -3.50
C THR A 55 -3.99 5.93 -3.99
N HIS A 56 -3.07 6.65 -3.34
CA HIS A 56 -2.75 8.04 -3.67
C HIS A 56 -1.27 8.33 -3.49
N GLU A 57 -0.76 9.30 -4.25
CA GLU A 57 0.59 9.84 -4.11
C GLU A 57 0.74 10.88 -2.99
N HIS A 58 -0.34 11.26 -2.31
CA HIS A 58 -0.30 12.24 -1.21
C HIS A 58 0.49 11.71 -0.02
N ILE A 59 1.17 12.60 0.70
CA ILE A 59 2.07 12.22 1.79
C ILE A 59 1.37 11.43 2.90
N ASP A 60 0.10 11.68 3.16
CA ASP A 60 -0.69 10.94 4.14
C ASP A 60 -1.01 9.49 3.71
N HIS A 61 -0.58 9.09 2.52
CA HIS A 61 -0.67 7.72 2.00
C HIS A 61 0.70 7.08 1.75
N ILE A 62 1.79 7.85 1.72
CA ILE A 62 3.11 7.36 1.32
C ILE A 62 4.25 7.75 2.26
N ALA A 63 3.98 8.44 3.37
CA ALA A 63 5.02 8.99 4.25
C ALA A 63 6.08 7.96 4.69
N GLY A 64 5.67 6.73 5.00
CA GLY A 64 6.57 5.67 5.43
C GLY A 64 7.04 4.73 4.33
N LEU A 65 6.59 4.95 3.11
CA LEU A 65 6.80 4.04 2.00
C LEU A 65 8.28 3.80 1.70
N GLY A 66 9.07 4.87 1.62
CA GLY A 66 10.48 4.77 1.28
C GLY A 66 11.27 3.96 2.31
N VAL A 67 11.02 4.19 3.58
CA VAL A 67 11.69 3.46 4.68
C VAL A 67 11.38 1.97 4.61
N ILE A 68 10.11 1.61 4.47
CA ILE A 68 9.69 0.21 4.41
C ILE A 68 10.22 -0.46 3.15
N ALA A 69 10.12 0.20 2.00
CA ALA A 69 10.61 -0.35 0.75
C ALA A 69 12.11 -0.64 0.78
N ARG A 70 12.90 0.30 1.29
CA ARG A 70 14.35 0.13 1.39
C ARG A 70 14.74 -0.97 2.39
N ARG A 71 14.03 -1.02 3.51
CA ARG A 71 14.39 -1.94 4.59
C ARG A 71 13.98 -3.38 4.32
N TYR A 72 12.82 -3.60 3.72
CA TYR A 72 12.26 -4.95 3.57
C TYR A 72 12.12 -5.43 2.12
N GLY A 73 12.29 -4.55 1.15
CA GLY A 73 12.17 -4.93 -0.26
C GLY A 73 10.77 -5.39 -0.66
N ILE A 74 9.72 -4.80 -0.07
CA ILE A 74 8.34 -5.20 -0.33
C ILE A 74 7.86 -4.62 -1.66
N PRO A 75 7.26 -5.43 -2.56
CA PRO A 75 6.70 -4.91 -3.80
C PRO A 75 5.59 -3.90 -3.55
N MET A 76 5.56 -2.85 -4.38
CA MET A 76 4.58 -1.79 -4.28
C MET A 76 3.71 -1.77 -5.53
N TYR A 77 2.40 -1.73 -5.36
CA TYR A 77 1.41 -1.80 -6.43
C TYR A 77 0.67 -0.48 -6.54
N ALA A 78 0.75 0.16 -7.68
CA ALA A 78 0.09 1.44 -7.94
C ALA A 78 -0.13 1.62 -9.45
N THR A 79 -1.04 2.54 -9.81
CA THR A 79 -1.18 2.92 -11.22
C THR A 79 0.07 3.62 -11.71
N GLY A 80 0.28 3.64 -13.03
CA GLY A 80 1.42 4.31 -13.63
C GLY A 80 1.53 5.79 -13.25
N GLU A 81 0.41 6.50 -13.17
CA GLU A 81 0.40 7.91 -12.74
C GLU A 81 0.88 8.06 -11.30
N THR A 82 0.40 7.19 -10.41
CA THR A 82 0.80 7.24 -9.00
C THR A 82 2.27 6.87 -8.84
N VAL A 83 2.76 5.85 -9.54
CA VAL A 83 4.18 5.46 -9.52
C VAL A 83 5.05 6.64 -9.95
N ASP A 84 4.69 7.29 -11.05
CA ASP A 84 5.44 8.44 -11.56
C ASP A 84 5.47 9.58 -10.55
N ALA A 85 4.33 9.90 -9.94
CA ALA A 85 4.23 10.94 -8.92
C ALA A 85 5.08 10.62 -7.68
N ILE A 86 5.09 9.37 -7.24
CA ILE A 86 5.90 8.93 -6.09
C ILE A 86 7.39 9.10 -6.40
N LEU A 87 7.83 8.71 -7.59
CA LEU A 87 9.23 8.81 -7.99
C LEU A 87 9.71 10.26 -8.05
N HIS A 88 8.79 11.20 -8.25
CA HIS A 88 9.10 12.64 -8.23
C HIS A 88 8.92 13.28 -6.86
N THR A 89 8.52 12.52 -5.84
CA THR A 89 8.30 13.05 -4.49
C THR A 89 9.58 12.91 -3.65
N LYS A 90 10.20 14.03 -3.32
CA LYS A 90 11.48 14.03 -2.60
C LYS A 90 11.41 13.48 -1.19
N THR A 91 10.27 13.63 -0.51
CA THR A 91 10.10 13.24 0.89
C THR A 91 10.16 11.73 1.12
N VAL A 92 9.83 10.92 0.12
CA VAL A 92 9.93 9.46 0.23
C VAL A 92 11.37 8.97 0.06
N GLY A 93 12.25 9.83 -0.44
CA GLY A 93 13.64 9.47 -0.69
C GLY A 93 13.80 8.56 -1.89
N LYS A 94 14.95 7.90 -1.95
CA LYS A 94 15.29 7.04 -3.08
C LYS A 94 14.66 5.66 -2.90
N ILE A 95 13.87 5.23 -3.88
CA ILE A 95 13.21 3.93 -3.88
C ILE A 95 13.67 3.15 -5.11
N ASP A 96 13.94 1.85 -4.95
CA ASP A 96 14.26 0.97 -6.06
C ASP A 96 13.03 0.83 -6.97
N GLU A 97 13.13 1.32 -8.18
CA GLU A 97 12.04 1.28 -9.16
C GLU A 97 11.60 -0.15 -9.49
N ALA A 98 12.49 -1.12 -9.36
CA ALA A 98 12.19 -2.52 -9.62
C ALA A 98 11.14 -3.08 -8.65
N LEU A 99 10.93 -2.45 -7.49
CA LEU A 99 9.91 -2.86 -6.54
C LEU A 99 8.50 -2.43 -6.95
N PHE A 100 8.36 -1.46 -7.86
CA PHE A 100 7.06 -1.02 -8.32
C PHE A 100 6.46 -1.99 -9.33
N GLN A 101 5.21 -2.37 -9.08
CA GLN A 101 4.39 -3.16 -10.00
C GLN A 101 3.25 -2.25 -10.46
N VAL A 102 3.24 -1.88 -11.73
CA VAL A 102 2.19 -1.02 -12.28
C VAL A 102 0.92 -1.82 -12.45
N ILE A 103 -0.18 -1.32 -11.89
CA ILE A 103 -1.50 -1.93 -12.02
C ILE A 103 -2.42 -1.03 -12.83
N GLU A 104 -3.45 -1.62 -13.42
CA GLU A 104 -4.45 -0.91 -14.18
C GLU A 104 -5.78 -0.90 -13.43
N SER A 105 -6.48 0.24 -13.47
CA SER A 105 -7.82 0.32 -12.90
C SER A 105 -8.77 -0.65 -13.59
N GLU A 106 -9.71 -1.19 -12.81
CA GLU A 106 -10.73 -2.15 -13.27
C GLU A 106 -10.17 -3.48 -13.79
N ARG A 107 -8.90 -3.76 -13.52
CA ARG A 107 -8.27 -5.02 -13.91
C ARG A 107 -7.81 -5.78 -12.68
N GLU A 108 -8.39 -6.94 -12.45
CA GLU A 108 -8.02 -7.80 -11.32
C GLU A 108 -6.59 -8.27 -11.40
N PHE A 109 -5.95 -8.40 -10.24
CA PHE A 109 -4.67 -9.06 -10.10
C PHE A 109 -4.63 -9.79 -8.75
N THR A 110 -3.65 -10.65 -8.58
CA THR A 110 -3.53 -11.44 -7.34
C THR A 110 -2.20 -11.17 -6.65
N ILE A 111 -2.24 -11.20 -5.31
CA ILE A 111 -1.06 -11.24 -4.47
C ILE A 111 -1.29 -12.41 -3.52
N GLY A 112 -0.48 -13.48 -3.67
CA GLY A 112 -0.73 -14.70 -2.92
C GLY A 112 -2.12 -15.25 -3.18
N ASP A 113 -2.92 -15.45 -2.14
CA ASP A 113 -4.30 -15.92 -2.23
C ASP A 113 -5.33 -14.79 -2.26
N LEU A 114 -4.88 -13.54 -2.30
CA LEU A 114 -5.75 -12.37 -2.36
C LEU A 114 -5.99 -11.96 -3.81
N THR A 115 -7.25 -11.76 -4.16
CA THR A 115 -7.64 -11.17 -5.45
C THR A 115 -8.02 -9.73 -5.23
N ILE A 116 -7.44 -8.82 -6.01
CA ILE A 116 -7.58 -7.39 -5.84
C ILE A 116 -8.10 -6.79 -7.13
N GLU A 117 -9.13 -5.96 -7.02
CA GLU A 117 -9.69 -5.22 -8.15
C GLU A 117 -9.60 -3.73 -7.85
N PRO A 118 -8.71 -2.99 -8.54
CA PRO A 118 -8.64 -1.54 -8.38
C PRO A 118 -9.85 -0.88 -9.05
N ILE A 119 -10.48 0.04 -8.34
CA ILE A 119 -11.64 0.77 -8.84
C ILE A 119 -11.31 2.26 -8.87
N VAL A 120 -11.56 2.91 -10.00
CA VAL A 120 -11.40 4.37 -10.09
C VAL A 120 -12.61 5.04 -9.47
N ASN A 121 -12.37 5.92 -8.50
CA ASN A 121 -13.42 6.72 -7.89
C ASN A 121 -13.65 7.99 -8.72
N SER A 122 -14.71 8.01 -9.51
CA SER A 122 -15.02 9.13 -10.40
C SER A 122 -15.47 10.40 -9.70
N HIS A 123 -15.75 10.33 -8.39
CA HIS A 123 -16.18 11.51 -7.61
C HIS A 123 -15.01 12.36 -7.14
N MET A 124 -13.79 11.91 -7.32
CA MET A 124 -12.61 12.64 -6.90
C MET A 124 -12.02 13.40 -8.09
N PRO A 125 -11.49 14.64 -7.89
CA PRO A 125 -10.91 15.43 -8.97
C PRO A 125 -9.61 14.85 -9.53
N ARG A 126 -9.03 13.84 -8.87
CA ARG A 126 -7.87 13.06 -9.34
C ARG A 126 -8.25 11.59 -9.35
N HIS A 127 -7.51 10.81 -10.13
CA HIS A 127 -7.67 9.36 -10.14
C HIS A 127 -7.33 8.79 -8.76
N ARG A 128 -8.37 8.41 -8.05
CA ARG A 128 -8.25 7.71 -6.79
C ARG A 128 -8.63 6.27 -7.02
N LEU A 129 -7.80 5.35 -6.55
CA LEU A 129 -8.12 3.93 -6.58
C LEU A 129 -8.74 3.53 -5.27
N ASP A 130 -9.94 2.94 -5.35
CA ASP A 130 -10.48 2.16 -4.25
C ASP A 130 -10.15 0.70 -4.54
N LEU A 131 -9.89 -0.06 -3.51
CA LEU A 131 -9.48 -1.44 -3.64
C LEU A 131 -10.54 -2.36 -3.09
N LEU A 132 -10.96 -3.32 -3.90
CA LEU A 132 -11.87 -4.37 -3.48
C LEU A 132 -11.07 -5.66 -3.35
N GLY A 133 -10.84 -6.09 -2.12
CA GLY A 133 -10.14 -7.33 -1.84
C GLY A 133 -11.10 -8.50 -1.73
N LYS A 134 -10.74 -9.60 -2.36
CA LYS A 134 -11.48 -10.85 -2.27
C LYS A 134 -10.53 -11.94 -1.80
N GLY A 135 -10.85 -12.56 -0.67
CA GLY A 135 -10.12 -13.73 -0.19
C GLY A 135 -10.65 -14.99 -0.86
N LYS A 136 -9.77 -15.94 -1.01
CA LYS A 136 -10.18 -17.27 -1.46
C LYS A 136 -10.76 -18.07 -0.33
#